data_0058a7ea1314f25cab47f6d9cc52f52d
#
_entry.id   0058a7ea1314f25cab47f6d9cc52f52d
#
_cell.length_a   1.000
_cell.length_b   1.000
_cell.length_c   1.000
_cell.angle_alpha   90.00
_cell.angle_beta   90.00
_cell.angle_gamma   90.00
#
_symmetry.space_group_name_H-M   'P 1'
#
loop_
_entity.id
_entity.type
_entity.pdbx_description
1 polymer ?
#
loop_
_entity_poly.entity_id
_entity_poly.type
_entity_poly.pdbx_seq_one_letter_code
_entity_poly.pdbx_strand_id
1 'polypeptide(L)'
;MLDIQAALEARYPEFLERHRRSAKILIRFLRFLCYESRFQKFSSLYPHLQSFEFVEQVLRHFEFDVRLTESERARIPSTGSVVIAANHPIGSLDGLALLNLVRGVRPDVKVVANDLLTAISPLHSVLLPVTNMGEGGQGTARDALRAIKEHLRAGSALIIFPAGEVSRFGAKGVSDSEWQSGFVKLARSTQAPILPVYVAGRNSVFFYSMSFLAKPLSTIWLVREMFKQSQSTVDVRIGRPVPHEVYSANDFSARQLARMFRKHVYRLGTRGAPIFRSIETVASPENRLLLRRELVEAERLGETRDGKEIYLCQMADAPC
;
A
#
# COMPACT_ATOMS: atom_id res chain seq x y z
N MET A 1 17.92 9.21 11.54
CA MET A 1 17.32 8.01 12.11
C MET A 1 16.32 8.38 13.21
N LEU A 2 15.45 7.45 13.68
CA LEU A 2 14.39 7.81 14.62
C LEU A 2 14.97 8.49 15.87
N ASP A 3 14.67 9.76 16.02
CA ASP A 3 14.99 10.59 17.20
C ASP A 3 13.70 11.27 17.64
N ILE A 4 13.12 10.73 18.70
CA ILE A 4 11.83 11.19 19.22
C ILE A 4 11.93 12.63 19.75
N GLN A 5 13.08 12.97 20.34
CA GLN A 5 13.26 14.32 20.87
C GLN A 5 13.36 15.34 19.74
N ALA A 6 14.19 15.11 18.74
CA ALA A 6 14.33 16.00 17.57
C ALA A 6 12.98 16.13 16.82
N ALA A 7 12.23 15.05 16.67
CA ALA A 7 10.92 15.08 16.02
C ALA A 7 9.90 15.92 16.80
N LEU A 8 9.91 15.86 18.13
CA LEU A 8 9.04 16.68 18.97
C LEU A 8 9.47 18.15 19.03
N GLU A 9 10.79 18.41 19.08
CA GLU A 9 11.34 19.77 19.03
C GLU A 9 10.99 20.49 17.73
N ALA A 10 11.07 19.76 16.61
CA ALA A 10 10.70 20.32 15.30
C ALA A 10 9.20 20.64 15.19
N ARG A 11 8.33 19.87 15.87
CA ARG A 11 6.87 19.97 15.67
C ARG A 11 6.15 20.75 16.79
N TYR A 12 6.66 20.69 18.01
CA TYR A 12 6.02 21.26 19.19
C TYR A 12 7.02 22.00 20.10
N PRO A 13 7.83 22.98 19.57
CA PRO A 13 8.85 23.65 20.35
C PRO A 13 8.28 24.41 21.55
N GLU A 14 7.20 25.16 21.35
CA GLU A 14 6.55 25.94 22.41
C GLU A 14 6.03 25.08 23.57
N PHE A 15 5.49 23.89 23.25
CA PHE A 15 5.02 22.95 24.27
C PHE A 15 6.19 22.44 25.12
N LEU A 16 7.30 22.11 24.51
CA LEU A 16 8.50 21.60 25.20
C LEU A 16 9.15 22.67 26.09
N GLU A 17 9.15 23.93 25.64
CA GLU A 17 9.67 25.04 26.43
C GLU A 17 8.77 25.35 27.64
N ARG A 18 7.46 25.39 27.41
CA ARG A 18 6.48 25.74 28.45
C ARG A 18 6.35 24.67 29.52
N HIS A 19 6.54 23.38 29.17
CA HIS A 19 6.29 22.24 30.04
C HIS A 19 7.53 21.35 30.24
N ARG A 20 8.71 21.92 30.47
CA ARG A 20 10.02 21.24 30.51
C ARG A 20 10.04 19.93 31.33
N ARG A 21 9.42 19.88 32.52
CA ARG A 21 9.42 18.67 33.36
C ARG A 21 8.53 17.57 32.77
N SER A 22 7.30 17.92 32.41
CA SER A 22 6.35 16.98 31.80
C SER A 22 6.81 16.50 30.44
N ALA A 23 7.44 17.39 29.64
CA ALA A 23 8.04 17.04 28.35
C ALA A 23 9.14 16.01 28.47
N LYS A 24 10.04 16.11 29.48
CA LYS A 24 11.09 15.09 29.72
C LYS A 24 10.48 13.72 30.02
N ILE A 25 9.43 13.66 30.82
CA ILE A 25 8.73 12.41 31.16
C ILE A 25 8.06 11.85 29.89
N LEU A 26 7.37 12.70 29.12
CA LEU A 26 6.72 12.31 27.87
C LEU A 26 7.72 11.79 26.85
N ILE A 27 8.84 12.49 26.62
CA ILE A 27 9.91 12.06 25.72
C ILE A 27 10.46 10.69 26.15
N ARG A 28 10.77 10.51 27.44
CA ARG A 28 11.25 9.23 27.95
C ARG A 28 10.24 8.10 27.73
N PHE A 29 8.98 8.37 27.97
CA PHE A 29 7.89 7.43 27.73
C PHE A 29 7.75 7.08 26.25
N LEU A 30 7.76 8.07 25.35
CA LEU A 30 7.68 7.86 23.90
C LEU A 30 8.90 7.10 23.35
N ARG A 31 10.12 7.41 23.82
CA ARG A 31 11.34 6.66 23.50
C ARG A 31 11.22 5.18 23.85
N PHE A 32 10.71 4.89 25.06
CA PHE A 32 10.42 3.52 25.48
C PHE A 32 9.32 2.88 24.64
N LEU A 33 8.24 3.61 24.36
CA LEU A 33 7.11 3.12 23.58
C LEU A 33 7.51 2.79 22.15
N CYS A 34 8.30 3.65 21.51
CA CYS A 34 8.73 3.51 20.12
C CYS A 34 10.02 2.66 19.98
N TYR A 35 10.51 2.02 21.04
CA TYR A 35 11.75 1.22 20.98
C TYR A 35 12.94 1.97 20.35
N GLU A 36 13.08 3.28 20.59
CA GLU A 36 14.12 4.13 20.00
C GLU A 36 15.52 3.54 20.14
N SER A 37 15.85 2.96 21.31
CA SER A 37 17.15 2.33 21.55
C SER A 37 17.42 1.14 20.61
N ARG A 38 16.38 0.40 20.20
CA ARG A 38 16.55 -0.71 19.25
C ARG A 38 16.84 -0.19 17.85
N PHE A 39 16.18 0.89 17.43
CA PHE A 39 16.49 1.56 16.16
C PHE A 39 17.89 2.16 16.14
N GLN A 40 18.31 2.80 17.25
CA GLN A 40 19.66 3.34 17.38
C GLN A 40 20.71 2.23 17.32
N LYS A 41 20.48 1.11 18.01
CA LYS A 41 21.37 -0.07 17.94
C LYS A 41 21.45 -0.61 16.51
N PHE A 42 20.31 -0.79 15.83
CA PHE A 42 20.28 -1.22 14.42
C PHE A 42 21.09 -0.27 13.53
N SER A 43 20.90 1.05 13.70
CA SER A 43 21.63 2.06 12.94
C SER A 43 23.14 2.04 13.20
N SER A 44 23.55 1.83 14.43
CA SER A 44 24.99 1.75 14.77
C SER A 44 25.66 0.48 14.22
N LEU A 45 24.91 -0.61 14.05
CA LEU A 45 25.40 -1.83 13.43
C LEU A 45 25.52 -1.72 11.90
N TYR A 46 24.64 -0.93 11.29
CA TYR A 46 24.54 -0.82 9.82
C TYR A 46 24.53 0.63 9.33
N PRO A 47 25.55 1.46 9.67
CA PRO A 47 25.53 2.89 9.37
C PRO A 47 25.68 3.21 7.88
N HIS A 48 26.19 2.28 7.09
CA HIS A 48 26.49 2.43 5.65
C HIS A 48 25.34 1.99 4.73
N LEU A 49 24.34 1.29 5.27
CA LEU A 49 23.25 0.77 4.43
C LEU A 49 22.30 1.89 3.98
N GLN A 50 21.96 1.85 2.70
CA GLN A 50 21.04 2.79 2.06
C GLN A 50 20.11 2.04 1.11
N SER A 51 19.00 2.68 0.74
CA SER A 51 18.11 2.19 -0.30
C SER A 51 17.61 0.75 -0.05
N PHE A 52 17.68 -0.10 -1.04
CA PHE A 52 17.24 -1.49 -0.97
C PHE A 52 18.08 -2.38 -0.06
N GLU A 53 19.36 -2.09 0.10
CA GLU A 53 20.22 -2.82 1.04
C GLU A 53 19.75 -2.61 2.49
N PHE A 54 19.35 -1.38 2.81
CA PHE A 54 18.74 -1.08 4.10
C PHE A 54 17.40 -1.80 4.27
N VAL A 55 16.54 -1.79 3.24
CA VAL A 55 15.25 -2.52 3.25
C VAL A 55 15.46 -4.00 3.51
N GLU A 56 16.36 -4.63 2.76
CA GLU A 56 16.68 -6.05 2.89
C GLU A 56 17.21 -6.39 4.29
N GLN A 57 18.12 -5.55 4.82
CA GLN A 57 18.68 -5.77 6.16
C GLN A 57 17.63 -5.59 7.27
N VAL A 58 16.68 -4.64 7.12
CA VAL A 58 15.55 -4.52 8.03
C VAL A 58 14.70 -5.78 8.03
N LEU A 59 14.32 -6.29 6.85
CA LEU A 59 13.52 -7.51 6.74
C LEU A 59 14.26 -8.72 7.33
N ARG A 60 15.57 -8.86 7.08
CA ARG A 60 16.41 -9.90 7.71
C ARG A 60 16.47 -9.76 9.23
N HIS A 61 16.61 -8.53 9.74
CA HIS A 61 16.65 -8.28 11.18
C HIS A 61 15.35 -8.69 11.89
N PHE A 62 14.22 -8.50 11.21
CA PHE A 62 12.92 -8.94 11.71
C PHE A 62 12.60 -10.40 11.36
N GLU A 63 13.44 -11.09 10.59
CA GLU A 63 13.14 -12.42 10.04
C GLU A 63 11.72 -12.44 9.42
N PHE A 64 11.43 -11.37 8.63
CA PHE A 64 10.12 -11.14 8.06
C PHE A 64 10.12 -11.52 6.59
N ASP A 65 9.37 -12.57 6.25
CA ASP A 65 9.34 -13.13 4.91
C ASP A 65 7.98 -12.97 4.21
N VAL A 66 8.01 -13.04 2.88
CA VAL A 66 6.84 -13.01 2.01
C VAL A 66 6.69 -14.33 1.29
N ARG A 67 5.50 -14.91 1.35
CA ARG A 67 5.16 -16.11 0.62
C ARG A 67 4.17 -15.80 -0.51
N LEU A 68 4.54 -16.17 -1.74
CA LEU A 68 3.71 -16.08 -2.93
C LEU A 68 4.10 -17.17 -3.91
N THR A 69 3.29 -17.42 -4.93
CA THR A 69 3.63 -18.36 -6.02
C THR A 69 4.46 -17.69 -7.10
N GLU A 70 5.25 -18.47 -7.84
CA GLU A 70 6.01 -17.94 -8.99
C GLU A 70 5.09 -17.38 -10.08
N SER A 71 3.91 -17.99 -10.28
CA SER A 71 2.90 -17.45 -11.20
C SER A 71 2.35 -16.09 -10.79
N GLU A 72 2.30 -15.79 -9.48
CA GLU A 72 1.94 -14.45 -8.96
C GLU A 72 3.10 -13.48 -9.11
N ARG A 73 4.33 -13.90 -8.84
CA ARG A 73 5.54 -13.10 -9.06
C ARG A 73 5.66 -12.66 -10.53
N ALA A 74 5.41 -13.57 -11.46
CA ALA A 74 5.45 -13.32 -12.90
C ALA A 74 4.41 -12.29 -13.39
N ARG A 75 3.42 -11.94 -12.57
CA ARG A 75 2.45 -10.88 -12.88
C ARG A 75 2.97 -9.46 -12.65
N ILE A 76 4.10 -9.31 -11.96
CA ILE A 76 4.75 -8.02 -11.80
C ILE A 76 5.37 -7.63 -13.14
N PRO A 77 4.95 -6.52 -13.79
CA PRO A 77 5.54 -6.09 -15.06
C PRO A 77 7.03 -5.76 -14.87
N SER A 78 7.89 -6.37 -15.66
CA SER A 78 9.35 -6.15 -15.58
C SER A 78 9.77 -4.77 -16.13
N THR A 79 8.94 -4.17 -16.98
CA THR A 79 9.17 -2.85 -17.59
C THR A 79 7.87 -2.07 -17.73
N GLY A 80 7.97 -0.79 -18.05
CA GLY A 80 6.83 0.10 -18.23
C GLY A 80 6.26 0.62 -16.91
N SER A 81 5.45 1.67 -16.99
CA SER A 81 4.78 2.25 -15.82
C SER A 81 3.78 1.28 -15.21
N VAL A 82 3.73 1.20 -13.89
CA VAL A 82 2.71 0.43 -13.16
C VAL A 82 2.42 1.03 -11.80
N VAL A 83 1.13 1.14 -11.46
CA VAL A 83 0.67 1.51 -10.12
C VAL A 83 0.29 0.23 -9.37
N ILE A 84 1.06 -0.13 -8.37
CA ILE A 84 0.83 -1.29 -7.50
C ILE A 84 -0.04 -0.84 -6.33
N ALA A 85 -1.32 -1.23 -6.32
CA ALA A 85 -2.27 -0.84 -5.29
C ALA A 85 -2.49 -2.00 -4.32
N ALA A 86 -2.10 -1.81 -3.05
CA ALA A 86 -2.15 -2.84 -2.02
C ALA A 86 -2.99 -2.41 -0.81
N ASN A 87 -3.58 -3.39 -0.09
CA ASN A 87 -4.06 -3.19 1.26
C ASN A 87 -2.89 -3.06 2.24
N HIS A 88 -3.13 -2.48 3.42
CA HIS A 88 -2.09 -2.10 4.39
C HIS A 88 -2.34 -2.69 5.79
N PRO A 89 -2.24 -4.02 5.96
CA PRO A 89 -2.67 -4.67 7.20
C PRO A 89 -1.75 -4.48 8.41
N ILE A 90 -0.42 -4.38 8.20
CA ILE A 90 0.58 -4.41 9.28
C ILE A 90 1.17 -3.00 9.52
N GLY A 91 1.52 -2.29 8.46
CA GLY A 91 2.17 -0.99 8.51
C GLY A 91 3.52 -0.98 7.80
N SER A 92 4.57 -0.44 8.42
CA SER A 92 5.86 -0.22 7.75
C SER A 92 6.45 -1.48 7.08
N LEU A 93 6.26 -2.66 7.68
CA LEU A 93 6.78 -3.91 7.13
C LEU A 93 6.11 -4.31 5.81
N ASP A 94 4.82 -3.98 5.60
CA ASP A 94 4.16 -4.25 4.31
C ASP A 94 4.84 -3.48 3.18
N GLY A 95 5.13 -2.19 3.42
CA GLY A 95 5.80 -1.33 2.45
C GLY A 95 7.21 -1.83 2.11
N LEU A 96 8.00 -2.18 3.13
CA LEU A 96 9.36 -2.70 2.94
C LEU A 96 9.35 -4.07 2.25
N ALA A 97 8.42 -4.94 2.64
CA ALA A 97 8.29 -6.27 2.05
C ALA A 97 7.88 -6.19 0.57
N LEU A 98 6.91 -5.34 0.21
CA LEU A 98 6.52 -5.14 -1.17
C LEU A 98 7.62 -4.45 -1.99
N LEU A 99 8.35 -3.49 -1.42
CA LEU A 99 9.52 -2.90 -2.07
C LEU A 99 10.56 -3.96 -2.41
N ASN A 100 10.91 -4.81 -1.45
CA ASN A 100 11.90 -5.88 -1.66
C ASN A 100 11.42 -6.93 -2.67
N LEU A 101 10.14 -7.29 -2.60
CA LEU A 101 9.53 -8.22 -3.54
C LEU A 101 9.58 -7.70 -4.99
N VAL A 102 9.15 -6.46 -5.21
CA VAL A 102 9.11 -5.85 -6.55
C VAL A 102 10.52 -5.57 -7.07
N ARG A 103 11.45 -5.13 -6.18
CA ARG A 103 12.87 -4.98 -6.53
C ARG A 103 13.46 -6.27 -7.12
N GLY A 104 13.07 -7.44 -6.61
CA GLY A 104 13.52 -8.73 -7.15
C GLY A 104 13.11 -8.97 -8.62
N VAL A 105 12.19 -8.17 -9.17
CA VAL A 105 11.77 -8.20 -10.59
C VAL A 105 12.31 -6.97 -11.33
N ARG A 106 12.25 -5.77 -10.71
CA ARG A 106 12.67 -4.49 -11.30
C ARG A 106 13.16 -3.50 -10.25
N PRO A 107 14.33 -2.86 -10.47
CA PRO A 107 14.96 -2.00 -9.46
C PRO A 107 14.36 -0.57 -9.38
N ASP A 108 13.55 -0.15 -10.35
CA ASP A 108 13.00 1.19 -10.47
C ASP A 108 11.69 1.40 -9.69
N VAL A 109 11.46 0.61 -8.65
CA VAL A 109 10.28 0.71 -7.80
C VAL A 109 10.49 1.72 -6.66
N LYS A 110 9.44 2.53 -6.40
CA LYS A 110 9.34 3.39 -5.21
C LYS A 110 7.99 3.20 -4.54
N VAL A 111 7.90 3.56 -3.25
CA VAL A 111 6.64 3.54 -2.49
C VAL A 111 6.24 4.95 -2.08
N VAL A 112 4.94 5.23 -2.22
CA VAL A 112 4.34 6.45 -1.67
C VAL A 112 4.22 6.31 -0.16
N ALA A 113 4.80 7.23 0.57
CA ALA A 113 4.89 7.18 2.03
C ALA A 113 4.54 8.53 2.67
N ASN A 114 4.14 8.47 3.94
CA ASN A 114 3.91 9.66 4.75
C ASN A 114 5.26 10.35 5.05
N ASP A 115 5.25 11.67 5.17
CA ASP A 115 6.40 12.52 5.53
C ASP A 115 7.16 12.05 6.78
N LEU A 116 6.49 11.40 7.74
CA LEU A 116 7.15 10.86 8.93
C LEU A 116 8.24 9.83 8.59
N LEU A 117 8.10 9.11 7.48
CA LEU A 117 9.11 8.15 7.03
C LEU A 117 10.32 8.81 6.38
N THR A 118 10.22 10.09 6.01
CA THR A 118 11.37 10.87 5.52
C THR A 118 12.43 11.12 6.59
N ALA A 119 12.08 10.98 7.88
CA ALA A 119 13.06 11.00 8.97
C ALA A 119 14.04 9.81 8.93
N ILE A 120 13.73 8.77 8.13
CA ILE A 120 14.60 7.61 7.94
C ILE A 120 15.44 7.81 6.68
N SER A 121 16.55 8.55 6.80
CA SER A 121 17.39 8.93 5.68
C SER A 121 17.80 7.77 4.74
N PRO A 122 18.11 6.55 5.22
CA PRO A 122 18.41 5.42 4.35
C PRO A 122 17.31 5.04 3.33
N LEU A 123 16.06 5.44 3.57
CA LEU A 123 14.93 5.13 2.69
C LEU A 123 14.62 6.22 1.66
N HIS A 124 15.27 7.39 1.69
CA HIS A 124 14.90 8.54 0.86
C HIS A 124 14.85 8.21 -0.64
N SER A 125 15.78 7.40 -1.15
CA SER A 125 15.83 7.06 -2.57
C SER A 125 14.69 6.17 -3.07
N VAL A 126 14.06 5.41 -2.16
CA VAL A 126 12.98 4.46 -2.46
C VAL A 126 11.60 4.96 -2.01
N LEU A 127 11.53 6.14 -1.37
CA LEU A 127 10.29 6.77 -0.95
C LEU A 127 9.90 7.94 -1.87
N LEU A 128 8.61 8.11 -2.07
CA LEU A 128 8.00 9.33 -2.61
C LEU A 128 7.07 9.90 -1.53
N PRO A 129 7.53 10.93 -0.81
CA PRO A 129 6.79 11.47 0.31
C PRO A 129 5.53 12.19 -0.16
N VAL A 130 4.44 11.99 0.58
CA VAL A 130 3.19 12.76 0.42
C VAL A 130 2.82 13.38 1.75
N THR A 131 2.65 14.69 1.74
CA THR A 131 2.15 15.42 2.90
C THR A 131 0.63 15.25 2.98
N ASN A 132 0.10 14.90 4.16
CA ASN A 132 -1.33 14.96 4.39
C ASN A 132 -1.82 16.39 4.15
N MET A 133 -2.88 16.54 3.32
CA MET A 133 -3.40 17.83 2.80
C MET A 133 -3.88 18.84 3.87
N GLY A 134 -3.39 18.80 5.09
CA GLY A 134 -3.71 19.72 6.18
C GLY A 134 -2.53 20.45 6.80
N GLU A 135 -1.30 19.99 6.57
CA GLU A 135 -0.12 20.49 7.31
C GLU A 135 1.00 21.07 6.41
N GLY A 136 0.95 20.81 5.11
CA GLY A 136 1.91 21.37 4.13
C GLY A 136 1.21 22.37 3.21
N GLY A 137 1.88 23.48 2.88
CA GLY A 137 1.34 24.44 1.94
C GLY A 137 1.01 23.80 0.58
N GLN A 138 0.10 24.39 -0.20
CA GLN A 138 -0.33 23.88 -1.52
C GLN A 138 0.83 23.59 -2.49
N GLY A 139 1.99 24.24 -2.32
CA GLY A 139 3.20 24.02 -3.11
C GLY A 139 3.79 22.63 -2.93
N THR A 140 4.00 22.21 -1.68
CA THR A 140 4.62 20.91 -1.35
C THR A 140 3.80 19.71 -1.85
N ALA A 141 2.47 19.77 -1.76
CA ALA A 141 1.59 18.72 -2.27
C ALA A 141 1.61 18.60 -3.81
N ARG A 142 1.74 19.75 -4.51
CA ARG A 142 1.87 19.78 -5.98
C ARG A 142 3.22 19.21 -6.43
N ASP A 143 4.29 19.54 -5.74
CA ASP A 143 5.64 19.05 -6.04
C ASP A 143 5.76 17.55 -5.82
N ALA A 144 5.19 17.03 -4.73
CA ALA A 144 5.09 15.60 -4.47
C ALA A 144 4.31 14.88 -5.59
N LEU A 145 3.15 15.40 -5.98
CA LEU A 145 2.36 14.83 -7.07
C LEU A 145 3.11 14.89 -8.42
N ARG A 146 3.87 15.95 -8.68
CA ARG A 146 4.71 16.09 -9.88
C ARG A 146 5.78 15.01 -9.90
N ALA A 147 6.55 14.86 -8.82
CA ALA A 147 7.59 13.84 -8.69
C ALA A 147 7.04 12.41 -8.89
N ILE A 148 5.85 12.10 -8.33
CA ILE A 148 5.18 10.82 -8.53
C ILE A 148 4.81 10.60 -10.00
N LYS A 149 4.27 11.62 -10.68
CA LYS A 149 3.92 11.53 -12.10
C LYS A 149 5.14 11.38 -13.00
N GLU A 150 6.22 12.10 -12.70
CA GLU A 150 7.49 11.99 -13.42
C GLU A 150 8.07 10.58 -13.29
N HIS A 151 8.07 10.02 -12.08
CA HIS A 151 8.49 8.65 -11.83
C HIS A 151 7.70 7.63 -12.68
N LEU A 152 6.38 7.71 -12.72
CA LEU A 152 5.56 6.86 -13.57
C LEU A 152 5.78 7.10 -15.07
N ARG A 153 5.88 8.37 -15.51
CA ARG A 153 6.13 8.69 -16.93
C ARG A 153 7.48 8.20 -17.43
N ALA A 154 8.45 8.05 -16.51
CA ALA A 154 9.73 7.42 -16.80
C ALA A 154 9.64 5.89 -16.98
N GLY A 155 8.43 5.31 -16.92
CA GLY A 155 8.23 3.87 -17.08
C GLY A 155 8.47 3.07 -15.80
N SER A 156 8.48 3.71 -14.63
CA SER A 156 8.85 3.09 -13.36
C SER A 156 7.63 2.54 -12.58
N ALA A 157 7.90 1.68 -11.58
CA ALA A 157 6.89 1.10 -10.71
C ALA A 157 6.64 1.95 -9.46
N LEU A 158 5.37 2.08 -9.08
CA LEU A 158 4.94 2.82 -7.91
C LEU A 158 4.07 1.94 -7.00
N ILE A 159 4.49 1.74 -5.76
CA ILE A 159 3.65 1.11 -4.74
C ILE A 159 2.85 2.19 -4.01
N ILE A 160 1.57 1.95 -3.83
CA ILE A 160 0.68 2.83 -3.08
C ILE A 160 -0.28 2.01 -2.22
N PHE A 161 -0.55 2.51 -1.01
CA PHE A 161 -1.56 2.02 -0.09
C PHE A 161 -2.72 3.01 -0.06
N PRO A 162 -3.80 2.78 -0.86
CA PRO A 162 -4.79 3.82 -1.10
C PRO A 162 -5.65 4.18 0.12
N ALA A 163 -5.66 3.36 1.16
CA ALA A 163 -6.32 3.67 2.42
C ALA A 163 -5.65 4.84 3.16
N GLY A 164 -4.34 5.08 2.92
CA GLY A 164 -3.56 6.11 3.61
C GLY A 164 -3.28 5.82 5.09
N GLU A 165 -3.75 4.69 5.59
CA GLU A 165 -3.55 4.21 6.95
C GLU A 165 -3.60 2.68 7.00
N VAL A 166 -3.13 2.10 8.09
CA VAL A 166 -3.20 0.65 8.30
C VAL A 166 -4.62 0.16 8.50
N SER A 167 -4.88 -1.10 8.11
CA SER A 167 -6.17 -1.76 8.31
C SER A 167 -6.60 -1.71 9.78
N ARG A 168 -7.90 -1.53 10.00
CA ARG A 168 -8.50 -1.42 11.33
C ARG A 168 -9.69 -2.37 11.48
N PHE A 169 -10.08 -2.61 12.72
CA PHE A 169 -11.28 -3.39 13.00
C PHE A 169 -12.54 -2.56 12.70
N GLY A 170 -13.46 -3.15 11.96
CA GLY A 170 -14.75 -2.56 11.60
C GLY A 170 -15.86 -3.61 11.59
N ALA A 171 -17.07 -3.23 11.17
CA ALA A 171 -18.25 -4.10 11.17
C ALA A 171 -18.08 -5.42 10.37
N LYS A 172 -17.16 -5.45 9.40
CA LYS A 172 -16.86 -6.61 8.55
C LYS A 172 -15.54 -7.29 8.91
N GLY A 173 -15.02 -7.07 10.12
CA GLY A 173 -13.71 -7.54 10.54
C GLY A 173 -12.58 -6.56 10.24
N VAL A 174 -11.35 -7.06 10.24
CA VAL A 174 -10.14 -6.24 9.97
C VAL A 174 -10.02 -5.97 8.49
N SER A 175 -10.04 -4.71 8.13
CA SER A 175 -9.86 -4.27 6.73
C SER A 175 -9.42 -2.80 6.67
N ASP A 176 -8.92 -2.40 5.50
CA ASP A 176 -8.65 -0.99 5.21
C ASP A 176 -9.93 -0.14 5.34
N SER A 177 -9.76 1.12 5.66
CA SER A 177 -10.78 2.15 5.47
C SER A 177 -11.13 2.33 3.98
N GLU A 178 -11.99 3.27 3.66
CA GLU A 178 -12.33 3.58 2.26
C GLU A 178 -11.06 4.01 1.49
N TRP A 179 -10.82 3.41 0.33
CA TRP A 179 -9.67 3.74 -0.49
C TRP A 179 -9.84 5.10 -1.15
N GLN A 180 -8.82 5.94 -1.02
CA GLN A 180 -8.76 7.24 -1.65
C GLN A 180 -8.61 7.10 -3.17
N SER A 181 -9.30 7.94 -3.94
CA SER A 181 -9.30 7.87 -5.40
C SER A 181 -8.03 8.42 -6.07
N GLY A 182 -7.07 8.91 -5.31
CA GLY A 182 -5.83 9.52 -5.82
C GLY A 182 -5.03 8.60 -6.74
N PHE A 183 -4.90 7.33 -6.39
CA PHE A 183 -4.16 6.36 -7.21
C PHE A 183 -4.81 6.11 -8.57
N VAL A 184 -6.15 6.09 -8.66
CA VAL A 184 -6.87 5.95 -9.92
C VAL A 184 -6.67 7.18 -10.81
N LYS A 185 -6.77 8.40 -10.23
CA LYS A 185 -6.52 9.65 -10.95
C LYS A 185 -5.08 9.70 -11.47
N LEU A 186 -4.13 9.26 -10.67
CA LEU A 186 -2.73 9.15 -11.03
C LEU A 186 -2.52 8.18 -12.19
N ALA A 187 -3.01 6.94 -12.05
CA ALA A 187 -2.91 5.92 -13.08
C ALA A 187 -3.57 6.37 -14.40
N ARG A 188 -4.76 7.01 -14.36
CA ARG A 188 -5.40 7.60 -15.54
C ARG A 188 -4.54 8.68 -16.21
N SER A 189 -3.93 9.57 -15.42
CA SER A 189 -3.12 10.68 -15.95
C SER A 189 -1.79 10.26 -16.56
N THR A 190 -1.33 9.04 -16.25
CA THR A 190 -0.07 8.45 -16.73
C THR A 190 -0.30 7.23 -17.64
N GLN A 191 -1.56 6.86 -17.87
CA GLN A 191 -1.97 5.67 -18.63
C GLN A 191 -1.34 4.36 -18.10
N ALA A 192 -0.98 4.36 -16.81
CA ALA A 192 -0.34 3.22 -16.17
C ALA A 192 -1.36 2.12 -15.83
N PRO A 193 -1.08 0.84 -16.08
CA PRO A 193 -1.89 -0.25 -15.55
C PRO A 193 -1.87 -0.24 -14.02
N ILE A 194 -2.93 -0.78 -13.41
CA ILE A 194 -3.02 -0.95 -11.96
C ILE A 194 -2.83 -2.42 -11.63
N LEU A 195 -1.79 -2.74 -10.84
CA LEU A 195 -1.53 -4.08 -10.33
C LEU A 195 -2.14 -4.22 -8.93
N PRO A 196 -3.21 -5.00 -8.74
CA PRO A 196 -3.81 -5.22 -7.44
C PRO A 196 -3.01 -6.24 -6.64
N VAL A 197 -2.67 -5.91 -5.39
CA VAL A 197 -1.91 -6.77 -4.48
C VAL A 197 -2.63 -6.87 -3.15
N TYR A 198 -2.78 -8.09 -2.64
CA TYR A 198 -3.31 -8.35 -1.31
C TYR A 198 -2.22 -8.89 -0.40
N VAL A 199 -2.08 -8.30 0.78
CA VAL A 199 -1.17 -8.72 1.85
C VAL A 199 -2.00 -9.30 2.98
N ALA A 200 -1.75 -10.57 3.34
CA ALA A 200 -2.47 -11.30 4.37
C ALA A 200 -1.81 -11.11 5.74
N GLY A 201 -1.85 -9.91 6.28
CA GLY A 201 -1.29 -9.59 7.59
C GLY A 201 -2.34 -9.16 8.61
N ARG A 202 -1.97 -9.18 9.88
CA ARG A 202 -2.80 -8.68 10.99
C ARG A 202 -1.92 -8.13 12.11
N ASN A 203 -2.38 -7.06 12.72
CA ASN A 203 -1.84 -6.57 13.98
C ASN A 203 -2.52 -7.27 15.16
N SER A 204 -2.05 -7.02 16.37
CA SER A 204 -2.62 -7.66 17.56
C SER A 204 -4.04 -7.16 17.89
N VAL A 205 -4.79 -7.98 18.61
CA VAL A 205 -6.11 -7.61 19.13
C VAL A 205 -6.01 -6.33 19.96
N PHE A 206 -4.95 -6.18 20.73
CA PHE A 206 -4.69 -4.98 21.55
C PHE A 206 -4.60 -3.71 20.66
N PHE A 207 -3.88 -3.79 19.54
CA PHE A 207 -3.81 -2.68 18.59
C PHE A 207 -5.20 -2.28 18.10
N TYR A 208 -6.01 -3.25 17.71
CA TYR A 208 -7.36 -2.96 17.21
C TYR A 208 -8.27 -2.37 18.29
N SER A 209 -8.22 -2.88 19.50
CA SER A 209 -8.98 -2.34 20.64
C SER A 209 -8.57 -0.91 20.96
N MET A 210 -7.27 -0.65 21.04
CA MET A 210 -6.73 0.70 21.26
C MET A 210 -7.08 1.65 20.10
N SER A 211 -7.07 1.15 18.87
CA SER A 211 -7.44 1.91 17.68
C SER A 211 -8.90 2.36 17.69
N PHE A 212 -9.77 1.59 18.32
CA PHE A 212 -11.17 1.94 18.49
C PHE A 212 -11.36 3.05 19.54
N LEU A 213 -10.57 3.02 20.64
CA LEU A 213 -10.67 3.97 21.75
C LEU A 213 -9.90 5.27 21.48
N ALA A 214 -8.70 5.18 20.91
CA ALA A 214 -7.80 6.32 20.74
C ALA A 214 -6.91 6.14 19.49
N LYS A 215 -7.43 6.52 18.34
CA LYS A 215 -6.74 6.40 17.04
C LYS A 215 -5.31 6.97 17.02
N PRO A 216 -5.01 8.16 17.58
CA PRO A 216 -3.64 8.70 17.60
C PRO A 216 -2.67 7.83 18.38
N LEU A 217 -3.08 7.29 19.53
CA LEU A 217 -2.24 6.41 20.35
C LEU A 217 -1.95 5.10 19.64
N SER A 218 -2.92 4.54 18.92
CA SER A 218 -2.71 3.32 18.14
C SER A 218 -1.70 3.52 17.02
N THR A 219 -1.62 4.71 16.44
CA THR A 219 -0.63 5.02 15.40
C THR A 219 0.80 4.98 15.95
N ILE A 220 1.03 5.52 17.15
CA ILE A 220 2.32 5.42 17.85
C ILE A 220 2.62 3.95 18.21
N TRP A 221 1.57 3.18 18.57
CA TRP A 221 1.71 1.77 18.93
C TRP A 221 2.10 0.87 17.75
N LEU A 222 1.93 1.32 16.50
CA LEU A 222 2.35 0.57 15.31
C LEU A 222 3.84 0.18 15.32
N VAL A 223 4.69 0.98 15.95
CA VAL A 223 6.09 0.63 16.12
C VAL A 223 6.23 -0.67 16.94
N ARG A 224 5.45 -0.83 18.01
CA ARG A 224 5.45 -2.08 18.79
C ARG A 224 4.86 -3.25 18.03
N GLU A 225 3.82 -3.02 17.23
CA GLU A 225 3.25 -4.06 16.36
C GLU A 225 4.29 -4.54 15.34
N MET A 226 5.11 -3.65 14.77
CA MET A 226 6.20 -4.02 13.87
C MET A 226 7.17 -5.02 14.54
N PHE A 227 7.56 -4.78 15.80
CA PHE A 227 8.42 -5.71 16.54
C PHE A 227 7.76 -7.04 16.89
N LYS A 228 6.42 -7.08 16.98
CA LYS A 228 5.67 -8.33 17.17
C LYS A 228 5.59 -9.18 15.91
N GLN A 229 5.84 -8.59 14.74
CA GLN A 229 5.89 -9.31 13.46
C GLN A 229 7.24 -9.99 13.22
N SER A 230 8.20 -9.91 14.15
CA SER A 230 9.46 -10.68 14.04
C SER A 230 9.17 -12.17 13.90
N GLN A 231 9.97 -12.84 13.05
CA GLN A 231 9.85 -14.28 12.75
C GLN A 231 8.50 -14.65 12.13
N SER A 232 7.96 -13.78 11.30
CA SER A 232 6.68 -14.04 10.64
C SER A 232 6.81 -14.06 9.12
N THR A 233 5.94 -14.87 8.50
CA THR A 233 5.79 -14.93 7.04
C THR A 233 4.38 -14.50 6.69
N VAL A 234 4.25 -13.59 5.74
CA VAL A 234 2.95 -13.12 5.25
C VAL A 234 2.69 -13.64 3.85
N ASP A 235 1.46 -14.11 3.61
CA ASP A 235 1.03 -14.46 2.26
C ASP A 235 0.74 -13.18 1.47
N VAL A 236 1.30 -13.08 0.27
CA VAL A 236 0.99 -12.05 -0.70
C VAL A 236 0.30 -12.65 -1.90
N ARG A 237 -0.79 -12.04 -2.35
CA ARG A 237 -1.52 -12.42 -3.56
C ARG A 237 -1.44 -11.28 -4.56
N ILE A 238 -0.94 -11.59 -5.74
CA ILE A 238 -0.81 -10.61 -6.83
C ILE A 238 -1.83 -10.96 -7.90
N GLY A 239 -2.73 -10.01 -8.17
CA GLY A 239 -3.70 -10.13 -9.25
C GLY A 239 -3.06 -9.89 -10.62
N ARG A 240 -3.84 -9.99 -11.70
CA ARG A 240 -3.39 -9.58 -13.01
C ARG A 240 -3.37 -8.05 -13.11
N PRO A 241 -2.40 -7.45 -13.82
CA PRO A 241 -2.44 -6.02 -14.10
C PRO A 241 -3.74 -5.66 -14.82
N VAL A 242 -4.42 -4.63 -14.35
CA VAL A 242 -5.62 -4.09 -14.99
C VAL A 242 -5.18 -2.97 -15.92
N PRO A 243 -5.28 -3.15 -17.25
CA PRO A 243 -4.85 -2.17 -18.23
C PRO A 243 -5.62 -0.86 -18.12
N HIS A 244 -4.99 0.24 -18.57
CA HIS A 244 -5.59 1.58 -18.57
C HIS A 244 -6.95 1.59 -19.30
N GLU A 245 -7.05 0.91 -20.42
CA GLU A 245 -8.24 0.82 -21.26
C GLU A 245 -9.44 0.25 -20.50
N VAL A 246 -9.20 -0.74 -19.61
CA VAL A 246 -10.26 -1.41 -18.86
C VAL A 246 -10.91 -0.49 -17.83
N TYR A 247 -10.14 0.31 -17.09
CA TYR A 247 -10.70 1.16 -16.05
C TYR A 247 -10.94 2.62 -16.50
N SER A 248 -10.48 3.00 -17.71
CA SER A 248 -10.74 4.32 -18.28
C SER A 248 -11.89 4.34 -19.28
N ALA A 249 -12.25 3.20 -19.84
CA ALA A 249 -13.33 3.07 -20.83
C ALA A 249 -14.73 3.31 -20.24
N ASN A 250 -14.87 3.40 -18.93
CA ASN A 250 -16.15 3.52 -18.24
C ASN A 250 -16.36 4.93 -17.70
N ASP A 251 -17.63 5.37 -17.64
CA ASP A 251 -18.06 6.60 -16.97
C ASP A 251 -17.98 6.53 -15.44
N PHE A 252 -17.31 5.50 -14.89
CA PHE A 252 -17.09 5.41 -13.46
C PHE A 252 -16.22 6.54 -12.95
N SER A 253 -16.73 7.21 -11.92
CA SER A 253 -15.93 8.17 -11.18
C SER A 253 -14.70 7.48 -10.57
N ALA A 254 -13.61 8.22 -10.38
CA ALA A 254 -12.43 7.68 -9.73
C ALA A 254 -12.71 7.11 -8.33
N ARG A 255 -13.74 7.59 -7.64
CA ARG A 255 -14.18 7.08 -6.34
C ARG A 255 -14.86 5.71 -6.44
N GLN A 256 -15.70 5.51 -7.46
CA GLN A 256 -16.31 4.20 -7.73
C GLN A 256 -15.25 3.17 -8.07
N LEU A 257 -14.30 3.51 -8.96
CA LEU A 257 -13.17 2.63 -9.29
C LEU A 257 -12.32 2.30 -8.07
N ALA A 258 -12.01 3.26 -7.20
CA ALA A 258 -11.26 2.98 -5.98
C ALA A 258 -11.97 1.95 -5.09
N ARG A 259 -13.30 2.03 -4.95
CA ARG A 259 -14.10 1.03 -4.23
C ARG A 259 -14.06 -0.34 -4.92
N MET A 260 -14.11 -0.37 -6.26
CA MET A 260 -14.03 -1.62 -7.03
C MET A 260 -12.65 -2.26 -6.88
N PHE A 261 -11.55 -1.48 -6.99
CA PHE A 261 -10.19 -1.98 -6.77
C PHE A 261 -10.00 -2.51 -5.35
N ARG A 262 -10.52 -1.80 -4.34
CA ARG A 262 -10.50 -2.31 -2.96
C ARG A 262 -11.20 -3.66 -2.84
N LYS A 263 -12.42 -3.81 -3.38
CA LYS A 263 -13.14 -5.10 -3.41
C LYS A 263 -12.30 -6.17 -4.13
N HIS A 264 -11.72 -5.82 -5.27
CA HIS A 264 -10.91 -6.74 -6.07
C HIS A 264 -9.70 -7.26 -5.28
N VAL A 265 -8.95 -6.38 -4.61
CA VAL A 265 -7.81 -6.77 -3.77
C VAL A 265 -8.24 -7.71 -2.65
N TYR A 266 -9.34 -7.41 -1.94
CA TYR A 266 -9.81 -8.30 -0.87
C TYR A 266 -10.32 -9.66 -1.39
N ARG A 267 -10.83 -9.73 -2.61
CA ARG A 267 -11.19 -11.01 -3.26
C ARG A 267 -9.96 -11.87 -3.57
N LEU A 268 -8.83 -11.28 -3.92
CA LEU A 268 -7.57 -12.04 -4.07
C LEU A 268 -7.22 -12.79 -2.77
N GLY A 269 -7.43 -12.16 -1.61
CA GLY A 269 -7.17 -12.76 -0.30
C GLY A 269 -8.10 -13.93 0.03
N THR A 270 -9.32 -13.92 -0.48
CA THR A 270 -10.31 -15.01 -0.27
C THR A 270 -10.32 -16.04 -1.39
N ARG A 271 -9.40 -15.95 -2.36
CA ARG A 271 -9.38 -16.73 -3.60
C ARG A 271 -10.68 -16.62 -4.39
N GLY A 272 -11.42 -15.53 -4.18
CA GLY A 272 -12.63 -15.21 -4.93
C GLY A 272 -12.34 -14.80 -6.37
N ALA A 273 -13.35 -14.88 -7.24
CA ALA A 273 -13.22 -14.46 -8.63
C ALA A 273 -12.80 -12.98 -8.75
N PRO A 274 -11.90 -12.64 -9.68
CA PRO A 274 -11.46 -11.27 -9.90
C PRO A 274 -12.64 -10.39 -10.39
N ILE A 275 -12.70 -9.13 -9.91
CA ILE A 275 -13.69 -8.15 -10.38
C ILE A 275 -13.31 -7.62 -11.76
N PHE A 276 -12.01 -7.38 -11.98
CA PHE A 276 -11.47 -7.00 -13.28
C PHE A 276 -10.90 -8.23 -13.96
N ARG A 277 -11.41 -8.57 -15.15
CA ARG A 277 -10.82 -9.59 -16.02
C ARG A 277 -9.94 -8.89 -17.07
N SER A 278 -8.79 -9.47 -17.38
CA SER A 278 -8.01 -9.00 -18.53
C SER A 278 -8.74 -9.33 -19.82
N ILE A 279 -8.71 -8.43 -20.80
CA ILE A 279 -9.38 -8.57 -22.12
C ILE A 279 -8.91 -9.84 -22.86
N GLU A 280 -7.69 -10.30 -22.64
CA GLU A 280 -7.12 -11.50 -23.26
C GLU A 280 -7.92 -12.79 -22.94
N THR A 281 -8.55 -12.87 -21.78
CA THR A 281 -9.37 -14.04 -21.39
C THR A 281 -10.73 -14.08 -22.12
N VAL A 282 -11.17 -12.98 -22.69
CA VAL A 282 -12.47 -12.84 -23.39
C VAL A 282 -12.34 -13.10 -24.89
N ALA A 283 -11.13 -13.10 -25.44
CA ALA A 283 -10.90 -13.18 -26.88
C ALA A 283 -11.07 -14.58 -27.51
N SER A 284 -11.09 -15.67 -26.72
CA SER A 284 -11.31 -17.01 -27.28
C SER A 284 -12.80 -17.26 -27.54
N PRO A 285 -13.17 -17.91 -28.65
CA PRO A 285 -14.57 -18.23 -28.98
C PRO A 285 -15.27 -19.08 -27.91
N GLU A 286 -14.56 -19.96 -27.24
CA GLU A 286 -15.06 -20.82 -26.17
C GLU A 286 -15.41 -20.04 -24.89
N ASN A 287 -14.61 -19.03 -24.55
CA ASN A 287 -14.88 -18.17 -23.42
C ASN A 287 -16.07 -17.21 -23.65
N ARG A 288 -16.41 -16.89 -24.91
CA ARG A 288 -17.61 -16.10 -25.25
C ARG A 288 -18.91 -16.85 -24.96
N LEU A 289 -18.93 -18.16 -25.14
CA LEU A 289 -20.11 -19.00 -24.88
C LEU A 289 -20.35 -19.21 -23.36
N LEU A 290 -19.28 -19.37 -22.59
CA LEU A 290 -19.34 -19.45 -21.13
C LEU A 290 -19.77 -18.10 -20.53
N LEU A 291 -19.23 -16.98 -21.00
CA LEU A 291 -19.65 -15.65 -20.59
C LEU A 291 -21.14 -15.36 -20.86
N ARG A 292 -21.71 -15.80 -21.98
CA ARG A 292 -23.14 -15.59 -22.27
C ARG A 292 -24.07 -16.31 -21.28
N ARG A 293 -23.68 -17.45 -20.73
CA ARG A 293 -24.45 -18.16 -19.70
C ARG A 293 -24.36 -17.48 -18.33
N GLU A 294 -23.21 -16.94 -17.97
CA GLU A 294 -22.98 -16.28 -16.68
C GLU A 294 -23.48 -14.82 -16.65
N LEU A 295 -23.63 -14.17 -17.84
CA LEU A 295 -24.10 -12.79 -17.96
C LEU A 295 -25.58 -12.60 -17.61
N VAL A 296 -26.39 -13.68 -17.54
CA VAL A 296 -27.80 -13.62 -17.13
C VAL A 296 -27.96 -13.18 -15.66
N GLU A 297 -26.94 -13.39 -14.83
CA GLU A 297 -26.94 -13.01 -13.41
C GLU A 297 -25.93 -11.87 -13.09
N ALA A 298 -25.28 -11.32 -14.10
CA ALA A 298 -24.25 -10.30 -13.93
C ALA A 298 -24.82 -8.89 -14.00
N GLU A 299 -24.42 -8.04 -13.08
CA GLU A 299 -24.78 -6.63 -13.11
C GLU A 299 -24.01 -5.93 -14.24
N ARG A 300 -24.73 -5.37 -15.22
CA ARG A 300 -24.13 -4.59 -16.32
C ARG A 300 -23.53 -3.30 -15.76
N LEU A 301 -22.24 -3.13 -15.88
CA LEU A 301 -21.49 -1.98 -15.37
C LEU A 301 -21.37 -0.83 -16.37
N GLY A 302 -21.53 -1.10 -17.66
CA GLY A 302 -21.41 -0.10 -18.73
C GLY A 302 -20.92 -0.69 -20.04
N GLU A 303 -20.52 0.19 -20.94
CA GLU A 303 -20.03 -0.12 -22.28
C GLU A 303 -18.73 0.63 -22.55
N THR A 304 -17.77 -0.01 -23.25
CA THR A 304 -16.52 0.64 -23.68
C THR A 304 -16.79 1.57 -24.87
N ARG A 305 -15.86 2.50 -25.16
CA ARG A 305 -15.97 3.40 -26.32
C ARG A 305 -15.99 2.66 -27.67
N ASP A 306 -15.51 1.42 -27.71
CA ASP A 306 -15.53 0.53 -28.89
C ASP A 306 -16.71 -0.45 -28.88
N GLY A 307 -17.73 -0.19 -28.05
CA GLY A 307 -18.99 -0.92 -28.05
C GLY A 307 -19.00 -2.26 -27.34
N LYS A 308 -18.01 -2.51 -26.44
CA LYS A 308 -17.96 -3.74 -25.62
C LYS A 308 -18.63 -3.52 -24.28
N GLU A 309 -19.54 -4.41 -23.92
CA GLU A 309 -20.24 -4.38 -22.62
C GLU A 309 -19.34 -4.89 -21.50
N ILE A 310 -19.44 -4.26 -20.33
CA ILE A 310 -18.71 -4.61 -19.12
C ILE A 310 -19.69 -5.06 -18.05
N TYR A 311 -19.41 -6.20 -17.45
CA TYR A 311 -20.28 -6.83 -16.45
C TYR A 311 -19.52 -7.11 -15.17
N LEU A 312 -20.22 -6.94 -14.03
CA LEU A 312 -19.81 -7.44 -12.72
C LEU A 312 -20.31 -8.86 -12.56
N CYS A 313 -19.48 -9.85 -12.85
CA CYS A 313 -19.85 -11.25 -12.65
C CYS A 313 -19.62 -11.66 -11.18
N GLN A 314 -20.66 -12.16 -10.52
CA GLN A 314 -20.50 -12.99 -9.33
C GLN A 314 -20.29 -14.42 -9.83
N MET A 315 -19.06 -14.91 -9.82
CA MET A 315 -18.82 -16.33 -10.09
C MET A 315 -19.00 -17.12 -8.79
N ALA A 316 -20.13 -17.81 -8.69
CA ALA A 316 -20.19 -19.07 -7.98
C ALA A 316 -19.66 -20.12 -8.97
N ASP A 317 -18.63 -20.85 -8.57
CA ASP A 317 -18.13 -22.09 -9.18
C ASP A 317 -17.77 -22.07 -10.68
N ALA A 318 -16.55 -21.64 -10.98
CA ALA A 318 -15.92 -22.06 -12.22
C ALA A 318 -15.30 -23.45 -12.00
N PRO A 319 -15.60 -24.46 -12.83
CA PRO A 319 -14.86 -25.71 -12.81
C PRO A 319 -13.42 -25.44 -13.23
N CYS A 320 -12.51 -26.23 -12.67
CA CYS A 320 -11.03 -26.20 -12.79
C CYS A 320 -10.51 -26.12 -14.21
#